data_4e9f554012acdcb29d0d6ab60b906e21
#
_entry.id   4e9f554012acdcb29d0d6ab60b906e21
#
_cell.length_a   1.000
_cell.length_b   1.000
_cell.length_c   1.000
_cell.angle_alpha   90.00
_cell.angle_beta   90.00
_cell.angle_gamma   90.00
#
_symmetry.space_group_name_H-M   'P 1'
#
loop_
_entity.id
_entity.type
_entity.pdbx_description
1 polymer ?
#
loop_
_entity_poly.entity_id
_entity_poly.type
_entity_poly.pdbx_seq_one_letter_code
_entity_poly.pdbx_strand_id
1 'polypeptide(L)'
;MRIGMWAGVCAVLLAGCSAGMPPLVGNWRTPSFVDLQTSCGGAARDWGADAQPVYSTLYDAYVAKRYRGLTEANYCAFVNELSTRYAAPDAAARAGWIAYFNGARAQAISWRAVRPATVWFYE
;
A
#
# COMPACT_ATOMS: atom_id res chain seq x y z
N MET A 1 43.34 16.10 6.51
CA MET A 1 42.76 15.88 5.18
C MET A 1 42.12 14.52 5.03
N ARG A 2 42.81 13.49 5.41
CA ARG A 2 42.25 12.12 5.25
C ARG A 2 41.04 11.86 6.12
N ILE A 3 40.96 12.44 7.31
CA ILE A 3 39.86 12.28 8.25
C ILE A 3 38.54 12.82 7.70
N GLY A 4 38.61 13.95 6.99
CA GLY A 4 37.41 14.55 6.40
C GLY A 4 36.77 13.72 5.29
N MET A 5 37.57 12.99 4.54
CA MET A 5 37.06 12.11 3.48
C MET A 5 36.31 10.92 4.03
N TRP A 6 36.77 10.40 5.17
CA TRP A 6 36.08 9.25 5.79
C TRP A 6 34.70 9.63 6.34
N ALA A 7 34.58 10.84 6.90
CA ALA A 7 33.28 11.30 7.39
C ALA A 7 32.27 11.45 6.27
N GLY A 8 32.70 11.90 5.09
CA GLY A 8 31.82 12.02 3.94
C GLY A 8 31.28 10.67 3.44
N VAL A 9 32.15 9.65 3.45
CA VAL A 9 31.74 8.31 3.03
C VAL A 9 30.68 7.73 3.96
N CYS A 10 30.82 7.92 5.26
CA CYS A 10 29.84 7.43 6.21
C CYS A 10 28.48 8.10 6.03
N ALA A 11 28.44 9.38 5.73
CA ALA A 11 27.20 10.10 5.49
C ALA A 11 26.46 9.58 4.25
N VAL A 12 27.20 9.24 3.20
CA VAL A 12 26.59 8.66 1.98
C VAL A 12 25.95 7.31 2.26
N LEU A 13 26.62 6.47 3.06
CA LEU A 13 26.07 5.15 3.41
C LEU A 13 24.77 5.25 4.20
N LEU A 14 24.68 6.22 5.13
CA LEU A 14 23.45 6.44 5.90
C LEU A 14 22.31 6.90 4.99
N ALA A 15 22.58 7.78 4.06
CA ALA A 15 21.58 8.22 3.10
C ALA A 15 21.07 7.07 2.23
N GLY A 16 21.97 6.15 1.83
CA GLY A 16 21.59 4.97 1.06
C GLY A 16 20.66 4.03 1.84
N CYS A 17 20.90 3.85 3.13
CA CYS A 17 20.01 3.01 3.97
C CYS A 17 18.61 3.61 4.08
N SER A 18 18.50 4.93 4.23
CA SER A 18 17.21 5.61 4.29
C SER A 18 16.42 5.48 3.00
N ALA A 19 17.09 5.50 1.87
CA ALA A 19 16.43 5.39 0.55
C ALA A 19 15.83 4.01 0.29
N GLY A 20 16.19 2.99 1.06
CA GLY A 20 15.66 1.65 0.89
C GLY A 20 14.23 1.45 1.39
N MET A 21 13.67 2.38 2.16
CA MET A 21 12.31 2.26 2.68
C MET A 21 11.30 2.77 1.64
N PRO A 22 10.20 2.01 1.40
CA PRO A 22 9.18 2.49 0.47
C PRO A 22 8.50 3.75 1.01
N PRO A 23 8.39 4.79 0.19
CA PRO A 23 7.75 6.03 0.63
C PRO A 23 6.23 5.91 0.64
N LEU A 24 5.59 6.59 1.58
CA LEU A 24 4.13 6.67 1.63
C LEU A 24 3.57 7.67 0.60
N VAL A 25 4.41 8.48 0.00
CA VAL A 25 3.97 9.49 -0.97
C VAL A 25 4.09 9.03 -2.43
N GLY A 26 4.75 7.91 -2.69
CA GLY A 26 4.92 7.42 -4.06
C GLY A 26 5.79 8.32 -4.93
N ASN A 27 5.85 8.00 -6.20
CA ASN A 27 6.56 8.78 -7.21
C ASN A 27 5.67 8.91 -8.45
N TRP A 28 6.20 9.43 -9.55
CA TRP A 28 5.41 9.67 -10.76
C TRP A 28 4.78 8.40 -11.37
N ARG A 29 5.29 7.21 -11.07
CA ARG A 29 4.74 5.93 -11.56
C ARG A 29 3.87 5.24 -10.53
N THR A 30 4.08 5.54 -9.28
CA THR A 30 3.42 4.89 -8.16
C THR A 30 2.48 5.88 -7.51
N PRO A 31 1.17 5.59 -7.43
CA PRO A 31 0.26 6.52 -6.77
C PRO A 31 0.62 6.67 -5.30
N SER A 32 0.42 7.86 -4.76
CA SER A 32 0.65 8.12 -3.35
C SER A 32 -0.43 7.44 -2.51
N PHE A 33 -0.18 7.31 -1.21
CA PHE A 33 -1.18 6.78 -0.29
C PHE A 33 -2.46 7.61 -0.30
N VAL A 34 -2.32 8.93 -0.35
CA VAL A 34 -3.47 9.84 -0.47
C VAL A 34 -4.26 9.57 -1.75
N ASP A 35 -3.57 9.42 -2.87
CA ASP A 35 -4.23 9.14 -4.15
C ASP A 35 -4.99 7.82 -4.12
N LEU A 36 -4.43 6.77 -3.52
CA LEU A 36 -5.11 5.49 -3.40
C LEU A 36 -6.38 5.60 -2.56
N GLN A 37 -6.37 6.42 -1.51
CA GLN A 37 -7.53 6.62 -0.65
C GLN A 37 -8.61 7.46 -1.31
N THR A 38 -8.22 8.47 -2.07
CA THR A 38 -9.16 9.48 -2.59
C THR A 38 -9.67 9.16 -3.99
N SER A 39 -9.06 8.24 -4.70
CA SER A 39 -9.43 7.90 -6.07
C SER A 39 -10.87 7.39 -6.21
N CYS A 40 -11.46 6.88 -5.13
CA CYS A 40 -12.84 6.38 -5.11
C CYS A 40 -13.82 7.38 -4.47
N GLY A 41 -13.42 8.63 -4.31
CA GLY A 41 -14.26 9.67 -3.73
C GLY A 41 -14.22 9.78 -2.22
N GLY A 42 -13.45 8.93 -1.55
CA GLY A 42 -13.26 9.00 -0.11
C GLY A 42 -12.26 10.06 0.30
N ALA A 43 -12.21 10.39 1.59
CA ALA A 43 -11.24 11.31 2.14
C ALA A 43 -10.00 10.58 2.61
N ALA A 44 -8.85 11.23 2.50
CA ALA A 44 -7.62 10.74 3.13
C ALA A 44 -7.74 10.86 4.64
N ARG A 45 -7.19 9.90 5.36
CA ARG A 45 -7.26 9.89 6.83
C ARG A 45 -5.93 9.48 7.42
N ASP A 46 -5.80 9.72 8.72
CA ASP A 46 -4.66 9.27 9.50
C ASP A 46 -4.89 7.82 9.93
N TRP A 47 -4.03 6.93 9.49
CA TRP A 47 -4.09 5.50 9.84
C TRP A 47 -3.13 5.14 10.97
N GLY A 48 -2.39 6.13 11.50
CA GLY A 48 -1.45 5.91 12.60
C GLY A 48 -0.44 4.82 12.28
N ALA A 49 -0.28 3.88 13.20
CA ALA A 49 0.65 2.76 13.02
C ALA A 49 0.22 1.78 11.93
N ASP A 50 -1.02 1.85 11.48
CA ASP A 50 -1.53 0.97 10.42
C ASP A 50 -1.28 1.51 9.01
N ALA A 51 -0.72 2.70 8.88
CA ALA A 51 -0.55 3.36 7.59
C ALA A 51 0.23 2.51 6.58
N GLN A 52 1.35 1.94 6.98
CA GLN A 52 2.18 1.17 6.06
C GLN A 52 1.51 -0.13 5.60
N PRO A 53 0.95 -0.96 6.50
CA PRO A 53 0.21 -2.14 6.05
C PRO A 53 -1.00 -1.80 5.17
N VAL A 54 -1.74 -0.75 5.49
CA VAL A 54 -2.90 -0.32 4.69
C VAL A 54 -2.45 0.16 3.32
N TYR A 55 -1.40 0.96 3.26
CA TYR A 55 -0.84 1.40 1.98
C TYR A 55 -0.45 0.22 1.10
N SER A 56 0.27 -0.73 1.67
CA SER A 56 0.70 -1.94 0.95
C SER A 56 -0.51 -2.71 0.41
N THR A 57 -1.56 -2.85 1.20
CA THR A 57 -2.78 -3.56 0.83
C THR A 57 -3.54 -2.83 -0.29
N LEU A 58 -3.70 -1.53 -0.17
CA LEU A 58 -4.33 -0.72 -1.22
C LEU A 58 -3.51 -0.75 -2.51
N TYR A 59 -2.19 -0.76 -2.39
CA TYR A 59 -1.31 -0.85 -3.55
C TYR A 59 -1.47 -2.19 -4.26
N ASP A 60 -1.57 -3.29 -3.52
CA ASP A 60 -1.80 -4.61 -4.12
C ASP A 60 -3.13 -4.63 -4.90
N ALA A 61 -4.19 -4.08 -4.32
CA ALA A 61 -5.49 -3.97 -4.99
C ALA A 61 -5.40 -3.05 -6.21
N TYR A 62 -4.65 -1.96 -6.12
CA TYR A 62 -4.42 -1.05 -7.24
C TYR A 62 -3.72 -1.76 -8.40
N VAL A 63 -2.69 -2.54 -8.12
CA VAL A 63 -1.99 -3.33 -9.15
C VAL A 63 -2.95 -4.32 -9.80
N ALA A 64 -3.82 -4.95 -9.01
CA ALA A 64 -4.82 -5.87 -9.54
C ALA A 64 -5.81 -5.15 -10.46
N LYS A 65 -6.24 -3.95 -10.09
CA LYS A 65 -7.11 -3.12 -10.95
C LYS A 65 -6.39 -2.72 -12.24
N ARG A 66 -5.15 -2.32 -12.12
CA ARG A 66 -4.39 -1.79 -13.26
C ARG A 66 -3.98 -2.88 -14.25
N TYR A 67 -3.60 -4.04 -13.75
CA TYR A 67 -2.93 -5.06 -14.58
C TYR A 67 -3.55 -6.45 -14.51
N ARG A 68 -4.48 -6.73 -13.62
CA ARG A 68 -4.97 -8.09 -13.37
C ARG A 68 -6.47 -8.25 -13.57
N GLY A 69 -7.15 -7.25 -14.07
CA GLY A 69 -8.56 -7.35 -14.41
C GLY A 69 -9.54 -7.08 -13.27
N LEU A 70 -9.07 -6.65 -12.10
CA LEU A 70 -9.98 -6.22 -11.04
C LEU A 70 -10.74 -4.99 -11.51
N THR A 71 -12.07 -5.00 -11.40
CA THR A 71 -12.88 -3.87 -11.86
C THR A 71 -12.71 -2.69 -10.93
N GLU A 72 -12.93 -1.48 -11.46
CA GLU A 72 -12.89 -0.28 -10.65
C GLU A 72 -13.96 -0.31 -9.56
N ALA A 73 -15.14 -0.83 -9.87
CA ALA A 73 -16.22 -0.96 -8.88
C ALA A 73 -15.79 -1.85 -7.70
N ASN A 74 -15.16 -2.97 -7.96
CA ASN A 74 -14.67 -3.86 -6.91
C ASN A 74 -13.51 -3.24 -6.14
N TYR A 75 -12.61 -2.54 -6.83
CA TYR A 75 -11.53 -1.82 -6.18
C TYR A 75 -12.07 -0.76 -5.23
N CYS A 76 -13.01 0.06 -5.69
CA CYS A 76 -13.58 1.13 -4.86
C CYS A 76 -14.40 0.58 -3.70
N ALA A 77 -15.13 -0.53 -3.89
CA ALA A 77 -15.82 -1.19 -2.80
C ALA A 77 -14.83 -1.65 -1.72
N PHE A 78 -13.69 -2.17 -2.13
CA PHE A 78 -12.63 -2.60 -1.22
C PHE A 78 -12.04 -1.43 -0.42
N VAL A 79 -11.70 -0.33 -1.10
CA VAL A 79 -11.16 0.88 -0.47
C VAL A 79 -12.14 1.46 0.53
N ASN A 80 -13.42 1.55 0.16
CA ASN A 80 -14.46 2.13 1.01
C ASN A 80 -14.74 1.25 2.22
N GLU A 81 -14.71 -0.07 2.05
CA GLU A 81 -14.90 -1.01 3.15
C GLU A 81 -13.78 -0.90 4.18
N LEU A 82 -12.53 -0.84 3.73
CA LEU A 82 -11.39 -0.61 4.62
C LEU A 82 -11.57 0.65 5.44
N SER A 83 -11.93 1.73 4.80
CA SER A 83 -12.11 3.02 5.48
C SER A 83 -13.25 2.97 6.49
N THR A 84 -14.37 2.33 6.13
CA THR A 84 -15.52 2.20 7.02
C THR A 84 -15.19 1.36 8.25
N ARG A 85 -14.51 0.25 8.04
CA ARG A 85 -14.15 -0.67 9.13
C ARG A 85 -13.16 -0.09 10.12
N TYR A 86 -12.34 0.87 9.67
CA TYR A 86 -11.33 1.51 10.53
C TYR A 86 -11.92 2.59 11.44
N ALA A 87 -13.20 2.90 11.29
CA ALA A 87 -13.79 4.09 11.93
C ALA A 87 -13.99 3.99 13.46
N ALA A 88 -13.85 2.82 14.08
CA ALA A 88 -14.11 2.65 15.51
C ALA A 88 -12.82 2.37 16.29
N PRO A 89 -12.43 3.24 17.24
CA PRO A 89 -11.09 3.19 17.84
C PRO A 89 -10.99 2.41 19.17
N ASP A 90 -12.06 1.85 19.72
CA ASP A 90 -11.96 1.16 21.00
C ASP A 90 -11.32 -0.23 20.90
N ALA A 91 -10.97 -0.85 22.04
CA ALA A 91 -10.23 -2.11 22.07
C ALA A 91 -10.97 -3.26 21.38
N ALA A 92 -12.29 -3.35 21.55
CA ALA A 92 -13.09 -4.38 20.94
C ALA A 92 -13.17 -4.18 19.41
N ALA A 93 -13.36 -2.94 18.97
CA ALA A 93 -13.35 -2.58 17.57
C ALA A 93 -11.97 -2.81 16.94
N ARG A 94 -10.91 -2.60 17.69
CA ARG A 94 -9.54 -2.86 17.24
C ARG A 94 -9.33 -4.34 16.91
N ALA A 95 -9.82 -5.25 17.75
CA ALA A 95 -9.72 -6.68 17.48
C ALA A 95 -10.49 -7.06 16.22
N GLY A 96 -11.67 -6.50 16.02
CA GLY A 96 -12.47 -6.69 14.81
C GLY A 96 -11.78 -6.16 13.57
N TRP A 97 -11.15 -4.98 13.68
CA TRP A 97 -10.38 -4.41 12.58
C TRP A 97 -9.23 -5.32 12.16
N ILE A 98 -8.46 -5.81 13.15
CA ILE A 98 -7.31 -6.67 12.85
C ILE A 98 -7.75 -7.94 12.12
N ALA A 99 -8.82 -8.59 12.60
CA ALA A 99 -9.35 -9.79 11.96
C ALA A 99 -9.82 -9.52 10.53
N TYR A 100 -10.56 -8.44 10.34
CA TYR A 100 -11.02 -8.03 9.01
C TYR A 100 -9.84 -7.71 8.10
N PHE A 101 -8.89 -6.93 8.59
CA PHE A 101 -7.76 -6.47 7.78
C PHE A 101 -6.87 -7.62 7.32
N ASN A 102 -6.68 -8.63 8.15
CA ASN A 102 -5.93 -9.82 7.77
C ASN A 102 -6.57 -10.51 6.56
N GLY A 103 -7.89 -10.62 6.55
CA GLY A 103 -8.63 -11.18 5.42
C GLY A 103 -8.55 -10.28 4.18
N ALA A 104 -8.72 -8.98 4.37
CA ALA A 104 -8.63 -8.01 3.27
C ALA A 104 -7.25 -8.02 2.62
N ARG A 105 -6.20 -8.07 3.43
CA ARG A 105 -4.83 -8.14 2.94
C ARG A 105 -4.59 -9.41 2.13
N ALA A 106 -5.05 -10.54 2.62
CA ALA A 106 -4.94 -11.81 1.90
C ALA A 106 -5.69 -11.75 0.56
N GLN A 107 -6.85 -11.11 0.53
CA GLN A 107 -7.62 -10.95 -0.69
C GLN A 107 -6.92 -10.06 -1.71
N ALA A 108 -6.36 -8.94 -1.28
CA ALA A 108 -5.62 -8.04 -2.18
C ALA A 108 -4.41 -8.75 -2.79
N ILE A 109 -3.70 -9.53 -2.00
CA ILE A 109 -2.57 -10.32 -2.47
C ILE A 109 -3.03 -11.34 -3.52
N SER A 110 -4.15 -12.01 -3.29
CA SER A 110 -4.69 -12.99 -4.23
C SER A 110 -5.12 -12.35 -5.54
N TRP A 111 -5.75 -11.18 -5.49
CA TRP A 111 -6.12 -10.44 -6.69
C TRP A 111 -4.90 -10.05 -7.52
N ARG A 112 -3.85 -9.57 -6.85
CA ARG A 112 -2.62 -9.17 -7.52
C ARG A 112 -1.91 -10.35 -8.16
N ALA A 113 -2.07 -11.54 -7.60
CA ALA A 113 -1.43 -12.77 -8.09
C ALA A 113 -2.14 -13.37 -9.30
N VAL A 114 -3.35 -12.91 -9.66
CA VAL A 114 -4.09 -13.42 -10.81
C VAL A 114 -3.32 -13.12 -12.09
N ARG A 115 -3.15 -14.15 -12.93
CA ARG A 115 -2.53 -13.98 -14.24
C ARG A 115 -3.59 -13.68 -15.29
N PRO A 116 -3.41 -12.63 -16.11
CA PRO A 116 -4.31 -12.41 -17.26
C PRO A 116 -4.29 -13.62 -18.20
N ALA A 117 -5.44 -13.94 -18.76
CA ALA A 117 -5.56 -15.07 -19.68
C ALA A 117 -4.58 -15.00 -20.86
N THR A 118 -4.28 -13.80 -21.35
CA THR A 118 -3.34 -13.57 -22.43
C THR A 118 -1.92 -14.04 -22.15
N VAL A 119 -1.53 -14.12 -20.87
CA VAL A 119 -0.18 -14.57 -20.49
C VAL A 119 0.04 -16.05 -20.81
N TRP A 120 -1.02 -16.85 -20.82
CA TRP A 120 -0.93 -18.28 -21.05
C TRP A 120 -0.45 -18.62 -22.47
N PHE A 121 -0.62 -17.74 -23.42
CA PHE A 121 -0.24 -17.98 -24.80
C PHE A 121 1.25 -17.81 -25.07
N TYR A 122 2.00 -17.30 -24.12
CA TYR A 122 3.41 -17.02 -24.26
C TYR A 122 4.29 -17.93 -23.40
N GLU A 123 3.70 -18.79 -22.64
CA GLU A 123 4.39 -19.79 -21.84
C GLU A 123 4.38 -21.16 -22.54
#